data_29a3bc99ac0f6d1cdf5e03ffe640332c
#
_entry.id   29a3bc99ac0f6d1cdf5e03ffe640332c
#
_cell.length_a   1.000
_cell.length_b   1.000
_cell.length_c   1.000
_cell.angle_alpha   90.00
_cell.angle_beta   90.00
_cell.angle_gamma   90.00
#
_symmetry.space_group_name_H-M   'P 1'
#
loop_
_entity.id
_entity.type
_entity.pdbx_description
1 polymer ?
#
loop_
_entity_poly.entity_id
_entity_poly.type
_entity_poly.pdbx_seq_one_letter_code
_entity_poly.pdbx_strand_id
1 'polypeptide(L)'
;ETLLLEGSVGNLDFSTNISSRQSRGERPGPDDIALVLHTSGTNSRPKLVPLRLSNLVYSATNIAESLELKSSDKSLNVMPLFHIHGLLASLLAPMSIGGSVVSTNGFDAFSFFSQLDKFRPSYYSAVPTMHQMILARSKSNQFRAANSGLRFVRSSSASLPPPVLSALTELFEVPVIEAYGMTEASHQMCSNPLPPAASKPGSVGLPTGISLCVL
;
A
#
# COMPACT_ATOMS: atom_id res chain seq x y z
N GLU A 1 -20.32 22.14 -3.89
CA GLU A 1 -19.18 22.58 -4.70
C GLU A 1 -18.60 21.36 -5.41
N THR A 2 -18.50 21.40 -6.73
CA THR A 2 -18.02 20.27 -7.51
C THR A 2 -16.71 20.66 -8.18
N LEU A 3 -15.65 19.89 -7.91
CA LEU A 3 -14.41 19.94 -8.65
C LEU A 3 -14.51 18.93 -9.78
N LEU A 4 -14.44 19.38 -11.02
CA LEU A 4 -14.36 18.52 -12.19
C LEU A 4 -12.89 18.35 -12.60
N LEU A 5 -12.51 17.11 -12.81
CA LEU A 5 -11.19 16.74 -13.28
C LEU A 5 -11.35 16.19 -14.70
N GLU A 6 -10.90 16.93 -15.68
CA GLU A 6 -10.98 16.54 -17.10
C GLU A 6 -9.57 16.46 -17.69
N GLY A 7 -9.34 15.52 -18.57
CA GLY A 7 -8.07 15.41 -19.29
C GLY A 7 -7.57 13.96 -19.43
N SER A 8 -6.43 13.81 -20.06
CA SER A 8 -5.72 12.54 -20.23
C SER A 8 -4.56 12.43 -19.25
N VAL A 9 -4.04 11.21 -19.06
CA VAL A 9 -2.86 10.97 -18.22
C VAL A 9 -1.70 11.85 -18.70
N GLY A 10 -1.26 12.78 -17.85
CA GLY A 10 -0.19 13.74 -18.12
C GLY A 10 -0.67 15.16 -18.49
N ASN A 11 -1.97 15.36 -18.69
CA ASN A 11 -2.54 16.68 -18.98
C ASN A 11 -3.92 16.78 -18.32
N LEU A 12 -3.93 17.05 -17.01
CA LEU A 12 -5.15 17.17 -16.21
C LEU A 12 -5.52 18.64 -16.06
N ASP A 13 -6.72 19.00 -16.54
CA ASP A 13 -7.31 20.30 -16.30
C ASP A 13 -8.28 20.25 -15.12
N PHE A 14 -8.15 21.24 -14.26
CA PHE A 14 -9.05 21.42 -13.12
C PHE A 14 -10.03 22.54 -13.44
N SER A 15 -11.29 22.23 -13.62
CA SER A 15 -12.36 23.21 -13.67
C SER A 15 -13.16 23.20 -12.38
N THR A 16 -13.48 24.37 -11.88
CA THR A 16 -14.28 24.56 -10.67
C THR A 16 -15.29 25.67 -10.87
N ASN A 17 -16.52 25.45 -10.42
CA ASN A 17 -17.57 26.47 -10.36
C ASN A 17 -17.37 27.45 -9.21
N ILE A 18 -16.27 27.34 -8.48
CA ILE A 18 -15.96 28.21 -7.35
C ILE A 18 -15.39 29.51 -7.95
N SER A 19 -16.16 30.59 -7.89
CA SER A 19 -15.63 31.94 -8.07
C SER A 19 -14.43 32.10 -7.13
N SER A 20 -13.26 32.44 -7.65
CA SER A 20 -11.99 32.53 -6.96
C SER A 20 -12.07 33.39 -5.68
N ARG A 21 -12.54 32.82 -4.59
CA ARG A 21 -12.13 33.26 -3.28
C ARG A 21 -10.67 32.79 -3.16
N GLN A 22 -9.75 33.73 -3.26
CA GLN A 22 -8.40 33.54 -2.77
C GLN A 22 -8.50 33.29 -1.24
N SER A 23 -8.89 32.11 -0.85
CA SER A 23 -8.61 31.67 0.48
C SER A 23 -7.09 31.41 0.49
N ARG A 24 -6.34 32.29 1.08
CA ARG A 24 -5.06 31.93 1.67
C ARG A 24 -5.41 30.95 2.78
N GLY A 25 -5.70 29.69 2.37
CA GLY A 25 -5.96 28.62 3.30
C GLY A 25 -4.75 28.51 4.22
N GLU A 26 -4.98 28.62 5.50
CA GLU A 26 -3.98 28.22 6.48
C GLU A 26 -3.54 26.79 6.12
N ARG A 27 -2.26 26.51 6.27
CA ARG A 27 -1.77 25.14 6.08
C ARG A 27 -2.49 24.24 7.07
N PRO A 28 -2.99 23.06 6.65
CA PRO A 28 -3.69 22.17 7.55
C PRO A 28 -2.78 21.81 8.74
N GLY A 29 -3.34 21.87 9.92
CA GLY A 29 -2.70 21.46 11.17
C GLY A 29 -2.73 19.94 11.35
N PRO A 30 -1.98 19.40 12.31
CA PRO A 30 -1.90 17.97 12.56
C PRO A 30 -3.24 17.33 12.94
N ASP A 31 -4.14 18.10 13.55
CA ASP A 31 -5.47 17.65 14.00
C ASP A 31 -6.59 17.79 12.97
N ASP A 32 -6.30 18.43 11.83
CA ASP A 32 -7.28 18.56 10.76
C ASP A 32 -7.58 17.22 10.11
N ILE A 33 -8.85 17.00 9.75
CA ILE A 33 -9.27 15.81 9.02
C ILE A 33 -8.73 15.89 7.59
N ALA A 34 -7.79 15.01 7.27
CA ALA A 34 -7.14 14.96 5.97
C ALA A 34 -7.71 13.89 5.05
N LEU A 35 -8.40 12.87 5.60
CA LEU A 35 -8.97 11.77 4.84
C LEU A 35 -10.24 11.26 5.52
N VAL A 36 -11.26 10.93 4.72
CA VAL A 36 -12.44 10.23 5.19
C VAL A 36 -12.65 9.00 4.31
N LEU A 37 -12.67 7.83 4.91
CA LEU A 37 -12.92 6.57 4.24
C LEU A 37 -14.18 5.89 4.76
N HIS A 38 -14.80 5.10 3.88
CA HIS A 38 -15.88 4.20 4.26
C HIS A 38 -15.32 2.81 4.53
N THR A 39 -15.75 2.19 5.63
CA THR A 39 -15.51 0.76 5.87
C THR A 39 -16.80 -0.03 5.71
N SER A 40 -16.70 -1.24 5.16
CA SER A 40 -17.82 -2.20 5.14
C SER A 40 -18.05 -2.72 6.56
N GLY A 41 -18.77 -1.96 7.39
CA GLY A 41 -19.11 -2.39 8.74
C GLY A 41 -19.85 -3.74 8.74
N THR A 42 -19.63 -4.54 9.78
CA THR A 42 -20.28 -5.85 10.00
C THR A 42 -21.83 -5.78 10.08
N ASN A 43 -22.41 -4.59 10.23
CA ASN A 43 -23.85 -4.36 10.33
C ASN A 43 -24.33 -3.39 9.24
N SER A 44 -24.50 -3.87 8.02
CA SER A 44 -25.26 -3.30 6.89
C SER A 44 -25.15 -1.78 6.57
N ARG A 45 -24.51 -0.95 7.38
CA ARG A 45 -24.24 0.46 7.07
C ARG A 45 -22.75 0.75 7.08
N PRO A 46 -22.19 1.29 5.97
CA PRO A 46 -20.80 1.71 5.94
C PRO A 46 -20.50 2.72 7.06
N LYS A 47 -19.40 2.51 7.78
CA LYS A 47 -18.94 3.48 8.78
C LYS A 47 -18.02 4.49 8.12
N LEU A 48 -18.23 5.76 8.45
CA LEU A 48 -17.30 6.83 8.10
C LEU A 48 -16.14 6.82 9.09
N VAL A 49 -14.93 6.78 8.58
CA VAL A 49 -13.69 6.84 9.37
C VAL A 49 -12.95 8.11 9.01
N PRO A 50 -13.05 9.17 9.81
CA PRO A 50 -12.25 10.38 9.63
C PRO A 50 -10.84 10.14 10.18
N LEU A 51 -9.83 10.46 9.38
CA LEU A 51 -8.42 10.35 9.74
C LEU A 51 -7.78 11.74 9.71
N ARG A 52 -7.06 12.09 10.78
CA ARG A 52 -6.33 13.34 10.89
C ARG A 52 -5.05 13.31 10.07
N LEU A 53 -4.53 14.47 9.73
CA LEU A 53 -3.24 14.58 9.04
C LEU A 53 -2.14 13.88 9.83
N SER A 54 -2.10 14.07 11.15
CA SER A 54 -1.14 13.37 12.03
C SER A 54 -1.25 11.85 11.95
N ASN A 55 -2.47 11.29 11.87
CA ASN A 55 -2.64 9.84 11.73
C ASN A 55 -2.01 9.31 10.44
N LEU A 56 -2.19 10.03 9.32
CA LEU A 56 -1.63 9.63 8.02
C LEU A 56 -0.11 9.73 8.04
N VAL A 57 0.44 10.80 8.60
CA VAL A 57 1.90 11.01 8.69
C VAL A 57 2.54 9.93 9.55
N TYR A 58 2.02 9.69 10.76
CA TYR A 58 2.56 8.64 11.65
C TYR A 58 2.49 7.27 11.01
N SER A 59 1.36 6.92 10.40
CA SER A 59 1.22 5.62 9.75
C SER A 59 2.18 5.47 8.57
N ALA A 60 2.32 6.48 7.73
CA ALA A 60 3.26 6.45 6.61
C ALA A 60 4.72 6.28 7.09
N THR A 61 5.10 7.01 8.15
CA THR A 61 6.43 6.90 8.78
C THR A 61 6.66 5.50 9.34
N ASN A 62 5.73 5.00 10.15
CA ASN A 62 5.84 3.67 10.76
C ASN A 62 5.94 2.56 9.72
N ILE A 63 5.20 2.69 8.60
CA ILE A 63 5.29 1.76 7.47
C ILE A 63 6.67 1.85 6.82
N ALA A 64 7.14 3.06 6.55
CA ALA A 64 8.44 3.27 5.91
C ALA A 64 9.58 2.70 6.76
N GLU A 65 9.55 2.93 8.07
CA GLU A 65 10.53 2.39 9.02
C GLU A 65 10.48 0.87 9.10
N SER A 66 9.28 0.28 9.26
CA SER A 66 9.13 -1.19 9.37
C SER A 66 9.53 -1.94 8.10
N LEU A 67 9.47 -1.29 6.94
CA LEU A 67 9.88 -1.82 5.64
C LEU A 67 11.30 -1.40 5.25
N GLU A 68 11.99 -0.65 6.11
CA GLU A 68 13.33 -0.10 5.84
C GLU A 68 13.39 0.58 4.46
N LEU A 69 12.35 1.39 4.16
CA LEU A 69 12.28 2.07 2.87
C LEU A 69 13.34 3.16 2.75
N LYS A 70 13.87 3.31 1.54
CA LYS A 70 14.89 4.30 1.17
C LYS A 70 14.37 5.17 0.03
N SER A 71 14.93 6.36 -0.12
CA SER A 71 14.59 7.25 -1.24
C SER A 71 14.86 6.64 -2.63
N SER A 72 15.68 5.61 -2.70
CA SER A 72 15.89 4.82 -3.92
C SER A 72 14.80 3.78 -4.19
N ASP A 73 13.91 3.51 -3.22
CA ASP A 73 12.86 2.51 -3.39
C ASP A 73 11.75 2.98 -4.32
N LYS A 74 11.22 2.02 -5.05
CA LYS A 74 10.12 2.21 -5.99
C LYS A 74 9.01 1.22 -5.68
N SER A 75 7.85 1.73 -5.29
CA SER A 75 6.65 0.92 -5.05
C SER A 75 5.92 0.64 -6.37
N LEU A 76 5.53 -0.60 -6.62
CA LEU A 76 4.49 -0.90 -7.62
C LEU A 76 3.14 -0.94 -6.90
N ASN A 77 2.33 0.08 -7.10
CA ASN A 77 0.99 0.14 -6.52
C ASN A 77 -0.02 -0.55 -7.43
N VAL A 78 -0.44 -1.74 -7.01
CA VAL A 78 -1.51 -2.52 -7.63
C VAL A 78 -2.83 -2.44 -6.85
N MET A 79 -2.78 -1.82 -5.65
CA MET A 79 -3.94 -1.66 -4.79
C MET A 79 -4.77 -0.44 -5.17
N PRO A 80 -6.09 -0.49 -5.03
CA PRO A 80 -6.94 0.67 -5.24
C PRO A 80 -6.60 1.81 -4.26
N LEU A 81 -6.53 3.04 -4.75
CA LEU A 81 -6.23 4.22 -3.91
C LEU A 81 -7.41 4.70 -3.05
N PHE A 82 -8.61 4.14 -3.26
CA PHE A 82 -9.75 4.36 -2.36
C PHE A 82 -9.76 3.42 -1.14
N HIS A 83 -8.79 2.49 -1.05
CA HIS A 83 -8.54 1.69 0.14
C HIS A 83 -7.29 2.18 0.87
N ILE A 84 -7.36 2.20 2.20
CA ILE A 84 -6.27 2.66 3.06
C ILE A 84 -4.95 1.91 2.80
N HIS A 85 -4.99 0.64 2.43
CA HIS A 85 -3.81 -0.16 2.08
C HIS A 85 -3.05 0.43 0.88
N GLY A 86 -3.73 0.69 -0.23
CA GLY A 86 -3.11 1.30 -1.41
C GLY A 86 -2.59 2.71 -1.13
N LEU A 87 -3.41 3.49 -0.42
CA LEU A 87 -3.11 4.87 -0.13
C LEU A 87 -1.91 5.03 0.82
N LEU A 88 -1.88 4.27 1.93
CA LEU A 88 -0.80 4.41 2.92
C LEU A 88 0.44 3.59 2.54
N ALA A 89 0.32 2.28 2.38
CA ALA A 89 1.48 1.42 2.23
C ALA A 89 2.14 1.49 0.85
N SER A 90 1.34 1.73 -0.21
CA SER A 90 1.88 1.72 -1.56
C SER A 90 2.13 3.11 -2.14
N LEU A 91 1.49 4.15 -1.60
CA LEU A 91 1.65 5.52 -2.10
C LEU A 91 2.33 6.44 -1.07
N LEU A 92 1.69 6.71 0.08
CA LEU A 92 2.19 7.74 1.01
C LEU A 92 3.48 7.34 1.73
N ALA A 93 3.63 6.08 2.15
CA ALA A 93 4.83 5.63 2.84
C ALA A 93 6.10 5.78 1.97
N PRO A 94 6.18 5.30 0.72
CA PRO A 94 7.36 5.54 -0.11
C PRO A 94 7.55 7.02 -0.45
N MET A 95 6.47 7.78 -0.68
CA MET A 95 6.60 9.21 -0.98
C MET A 95 7.11 10.02 0.22
N SER A 96 6.76 9.66 1.45
CA SER A 96 7.17 10.39 2.67
C SER A 96 8.68 10.40 2.88
N ILE A 97 9.39 9.42 2.33
CA ILE A 97 10.86 9.30 2.43
C ILE A 97 11.59 9.65 1.12
N GLY A 98 10.89 10.27 0.17
CA GLY A 98 11.47 10.65 -1.14
C GLY A 98 11.62 9.51 -2.14
N GLY A 99 10.99 8.37 -1.90
CA GLY A 99 10.91 7.26 -2.84
C GLY A 99 9.95 7.54 -4.01
N SER A 100 9.79 6.58 -4.89
CA SER A 100 8.93 6.71 -6.07
C SER A 100 7.83 5.65 -6.12
N VAL A 101 6.77 5.95 -6.86
CA VAL A 101 5.60 5.06 -6.99
C VAL A 101 5.25 4.90 -8.47
N VAL A 102 5.08 3.67 -8.90
CA VAL A 102 4.42 3.32 -10.15
C VAL A 102 2.97 3.01 -9.85
N SER A 103 2.07 3.91 -10.20
CA SER A 103 0.63 3.68 -10.05
C SER A 103 0.08 3.03 -11.32
N THR A 104 -0.67 1.94 -11.13
CA THR A 104 -1.34 1.23 -12.23
C THR A 104 -2.82 1.59 -12.27
N ASN A 105 -3.50 1.24 -13.35
CA ASN A 105 -4.97 1.39 -13.46
C ASN A 105 -5.77 0.39 -12.60
N GLY A 106 -5.11 -0.22 -11.62
CA GLY A 106 -5.61 -1.29 -10.77
C GLY A 106 -4.83 -2.59 -10.99
N PHE A 107 -5.20 -3.61 -10.24
CA PHE A 107 -4.57 -4.92 -10.35
C PHE A 107 -5.02 -5.65 -11.63
N ASP A 108 -4.04 -6.09 -12.41
CA ASP A 108 -4.24 -7.00 -13.55
C ASP A 108 -3.13 -8.04 -13.57
N ALA A 109 -3.50 -9.31 -13.35
CA ALA A 109 -2.54 -10.42 -13.31
C ALA A 109 -1.87 -10.68 -14.67
N PHE A 110 -2.48 -10.27 -15.78
CA PHE A 110 -1.89 -10.48 -17.12
C PHE A 110 -0.74 -9.52 -17.40
N SER A 111 -0.87 -8.28 -16.98
CA SER A 111 0.16 -7.25 -17.18
C SER A 111 1.17 -7.17 -16.03
N PHE A 112 0.93 -7.85 -14.91
CA PHE A 112 1.75 -7.72 -13.69
C PHE A 112 3.24 -7.98 -13.94
N PHE A 113 3.59 -9.10 -14.60
CA PHE A 113 4.98 -9.43 -14.85
C PHE A 113 5.66 -8.47 -15.83
N SER A 114 4.94 -8.02 -16.86
CA SER A 114 5.47 -7.01 -17.78
C SER A 114 5.68 -5.65 -17.10
N GLN A 115 4.86 -5.32 -16.09
CA GLN A 115 5.07 -4.14 -15.25
C GLN A 115 6.31 -4.29 -14.35
N LEU A 116 6.54 -5.47 -13.76
CA LEU A 116 7.77 -5.75 -13.01
C LEU A 116 9.02 -5.57 -13.89
N ASP A 117 9.02 -6.17 -15.08
CA ASP A 117 10.13 -6.06 -16.04
C ASP A 117 10.39 -4.62 -16.48
N LYS A 118 9.31 -3.90 -16.81
CA LYS A 118 9.38 -2.53 -17.34
C LYS A 118 9.84 -1.52 -16.28
N PHE A 119 9.26 -1.60 -15.09
CA PHE A 119 9.45 -0.56 -14.07
C PHE A 119 10.48 -0.92 -13.01
N ARG A 120 10.81 -2.21 -12.86
CA ARG A 120 11.77 -2.74 -11.88
C ARG A 120 11.54 -2.15 -10.48
N PRO A 121 10.34 -2.35 -9.89
CA PRO A 121 10.06 -1.84 -8.55
C PRO A 121 10.90 -2.58 -7.51
N SER A 122 11.17 -1.93 -6.38
CA SER A 122 11.84 -2.57 -5.25
C SER A 122 10.89 -3.37 -4.36
N TYR A 123 9.61 -3.12 -4.44
CA TYR A 123 8.58 -3.92 -3.77
C TYR A 123 7.19 -3.69 -4.37
N TYR A 124 6.29 -4.58 -4.05
CA TYR A 124 4.86 -4.37 -4.19
C TYR A 124 4.12 -4.88 -2.95
N SER A 125 2.93 -4.34 -2.71
CA SER A 125 2.04 -4.76 -1.63
C SER A 125 0.68 -5.12 -2.19
N ALA A 126 0.13 -6.28 -1.79
CA ALA A 126 -1.14 -6.77 -2.30
C ALA A 126 -1.91 -7.57 -1.24
N VAL A 127 -3.14 -7.95 -1.58
CA VAL A 127 -3.96 -8.86 -0.78
C VAL A 127 -3.77 -10.31 -1.22
N PRO A 128 -4.07 -11.31 -0.35
CA PRO A 128 -3.82 -12.73 -0.66
C PRO A 128 -4.43 -13.22 -1.97
N THR A 129 -5.61 -12.75 -2.34
CA THR A 129 -6.26 -13.11 -3.62
C THR A 129 -5.48 -12.65 -4.84
N MET A 130 -4.90 -11.45 -4.80
CA MET A 130 -4.02 -10.95 -5.86
C MET A 130 -2.75 -11.78 -5.95
N HIS A 131 -2.13 -12.14 -4.82
CA HIS A 131 -0.97 -13.03 -4.77
C HIS A 131 -1.26 -14.39 -5.41
N GLN A 132 -2.43 -14.99 -5.13
CA GLN A 132 -2.86 -16.25 -5.75
C GLN A 132 -3.02 -16.13 -7.27
N MET A 133 -3.56 -15.01 -7.76
CA MET A 133 -3.68 -14.75 -9.20
C MET A 133 -2.31 -14.55 -9.85
N ILE A 134 -1.37 -13.88 -9.19
CA ILE A 134 0.03 -13.76 -9.65
C ILE A 134 0.68 -15.14 -9.77
N LEU A 135 0.57 -15.98 -8.74
CA LEU A 135 1.09 -17.35 -8.75
C LEU A 135 0.46 -18.21 -9.85
N ALA A 136 -0.86 -18.11 -10.05
CA ALA A 136 -1.53 -18.82 -11.13
C ALA A 136 -0.98 -18.41 -12.51
N ARG A 137 -0.73 -17.10 -12.68
CA ARG A 137 -0.22 -16.54 -13.93
C ARG A 137 1.27 -16.85 -14.16
N SER A 138 2.08 -16.97 -13.11
CA SER A 138 3.51 -17.25 -13.22
C SER A 138 3.80 -18.58 -13.95
N LYS A 139 2.91 -19.58 -13.82
CA LYS A 139 3.04 -20.89 -14.47
C LYS A 139 3.10 -20.82 -16.00
N SER A 140 2.50 -19.80 -16.59
CA SER A 140 2.47 -19.55 -18.05
C SER A 140 3.42 -18.45 -18.49
N ASN A 141 4.22 -17.91 -17.58
CA ASN A 141 5.15 -16.79 -17.84
C ASN A 141 6.59 -17.28 -17.67
N GLN A 142 7.50 -16.80 -18.54
CA GLN A 142 8.94 -17.06 -18.41
C GLN A 142 9.61 -16.07 -17.46
N PHE A 143 8.92 -15.71 -16.39
CA PHE A 143 9.43 -14.77 -15.40
C PHE A 143 10.69 -15.32 -14.71
N ARG A 144 11.68 -14.46 -14.54
CA ARG A 144 12.90 -14.78 -13.78
C ARG A 144 13.04 -13.79 -12.62
N ALA A 145 13.13 -14.31 -11.41
CA ALA A 145 13.24 -13.53 -10.18
C ALA A 145 14.38 -12.50 -10.21
N ALA A 146 15.54 -12.89 -10.73
CA ALA A 146 16.72 -12.03 -10.84
C ALA A 146 16.48 -10.74 -11.65
N ASN A 147 15.44 -10.68 -12.47
CA ASN A 147 15.11 -9.51 -13.28
C ASN A 147 14.07 -8.60 -12.61
N SER A 148 13.44 -9.01 -11.52
CA SER A 148 12.32 -8.27 -10.92
C SER A 148 12.74 -6.94 -10.27
N GLY A 149 13.95 -6.88 -9.69
CA GLY A 149 14.41 -5.76 -8.87
C GLY A 149 13.78 -5.70 -7.47
N LEU A 150 12.92 -6.65 -7.13
CA LEU A 150 12.25 -6.71 -5.83
C LEU A 150 13.24 -6.96 -4.69
N ARG A 151 13.06 -6.24 -3.58
CA ARG A 151 13.71 -6.48 -2.29
C ARG A 151 12.86 -7.36 -1.38
N PHE A 152 11.55 -7.19 -1.47
CA PHE A 152 10.56 -7.97 -0.71
C PHE A 152 9.18 -7.89 -1.38
N VAL A 153 8.28 -8.77 -0.95
CA VAL A 153 6.84 -8.74 -1.23
C VAL A 153 6.09 -8.53 0.09
N ARG A 154 5.06 -7.69 0.09
CA ARG A 154 4.24 -7.45 1.26
C ARG A 154 2.81 -7.92 1.03
N SER A 155 2.26 -8.69 1.99
CA SER A 155 0.85 -9.08 2.04
C SER A 155 0.15 -8.44 3.21
N SER A 156 -1.06 -7.93 3.02
CA SER A 156 -1.85 -7.35 4.08
C SER A 156 -3.35 -7.41 3.78
N SER A 157 -4.19 -6.93 4.70
CA SER A 157 -5.65 -6.82 4.66
C SER A 157 -6.41 -8.14 4.83
N ALA A 158 -5.75 -9.28 4.75
CA ALA A 158 -6.27 -10.59 5.09
C ALA A 158 -5.11 -11.53 5.43
N SER A 159 -5.39 -12.65 6.09
CA SER A 159 -4.38 -13.67 6.41
C SER A 159 -3.85 -14.31 5.12
N LEU A 160 -2.52 -14.38 4.99
CA LEU A 160 -1.87 -15.05 3.86
C LEU A 160 -1.73 -16.55 4.16
N PRO A 161 -2.32 -17.43 3.35
CA PRO A 161 -2.14 -18.86 3.55
C PRO A 161 -0.66 -19.26 3.45
N PRO A 162 -0.11 -20.07 4.39
CA PRO A 162 1.30 -20.46 4.37
C PRO A 162 1.79 -21.05 3.05
N PRO A 163 1.01 -21.88 2.32
CA PRO A 163 1.43 -22.37 1.01
C PRO A 163 1.59 -21.25 -0.03
N VAL A 164 0.77 -20.20 0.05
CA VAL A 164 0.87 -19.04 -0.84
C VAL A 164 2.13 -18.23 -0.51
N LEU A 165 2.41 -18.03 0.78
CA LEU A 165 3.64 -17.37 1.22
C LEU A 165 4.87 -18.10 0.70
N SER A 166 4.95 -19.43 0.88
CA SER A 166 6.07 -20.25 0.41
C SER A 166 6.24 -20.17 -1.10
N ALA A 167 5.14 -20.29 -1.86
CA ALA A 167 5.17 -20.22 -3.31
C ALA A 167 5.61 -18.84 -3.84
N LEU A 168 5.23 -17.75 -3.15
CA LEU A 168 5.69 -16.41 -3.51
C LEU A 168 7.18 -16.23 -3.21
N THR A 169 7.66 -16.76 -2.08
CA THR A 169 9.08 -16.72 -1.72
C THR A 169 9.92 -17.48 -2.74
N GLU A 170 9.46 -18.65 -3.18
CA GLU A 170 10.11 -19.44 -4.22
C GLU A 170 10.07 -18.73 -5.58
N LEU A 171 8.92 -18.14 -5.97
CA LEU A 171 8.76 -17.46 -7.26
C LEU A 171 9.66 -16.22 -7.39
N PHE A 172 9.71 -15.40 -6.34
CA PHE A 172 10.39 -14.11 -6.39
C PHE A 172 11.80 -14.13 -5.79
N GLU A 173 12.16 -15.18 -5.06
CA GLU A 173 13.47 -15.34 -4.37
C GLU A 173 13.76 -14.18 -3.40
N VAL A 174 12.72 -13.59 -2.82
CA VAL A 174 12.80 -12.48 -1.85
C VAL A 174 11.91 -12.75 -0.64
N PRO A 175 12.15 -12.07 0.49
CA PRO A 175 11.27 -12.17 1.65
C PRO A 175 9.83 -11.79 1.31
N VAL A 176 8.88 -12.57 1.83
CA VAL A 176 7.45 -12.26 1.81
C VAL A 176 7.03 -11.97 3.23
N ILE A 177 6.56 -10.76 3.50
CA ILE A 177 6.18 -10.31 4.82
C ILE A 177 4.69 -10.09 4.93
N GLU A 178 4.12 -10.48 6.07
CA GLU A 178 2.72 -10.23 6.42
C GLU A 178 2.64 -9.01 7.30
N ALA A 179 1.60 -8.20 7.09
CA ALA A 179 1.29 -7.06 7.91
C ALA A 179 -0.21 -7.02 8.22
N TYR A 180 -0.56 -6.49 9.38
CA TYR A 180 -1.92 -6.32 9.86
C TYR A 180 -2.24 -4.85 10.07
N GLY A 181 -3.46 -4.49 9.73
CA GLY A 181 -3.97 -3.16 9.95
C GLY A 181 -5.45 -3.04 9.64
N MET A 182 -6.00 -1.88 9.96
CA MET A 182 -7.40 -1.55 9.73
C MET A 182 -7.52 -0.06 9.40
N THR A 183 -8.62 0.33 8.76
CA THR A 183 -8.85 1.73 8.36
C THR A 183 -8.85 2.66 9.56
N GLU A 184 -9.47 2.24 10.66
CA GLU A 184 -9.58 2.99 11.91
C GLU A 184 -8.23 3.26 12.60
N ALA A 185 -7.21 2.45 12.31
CA ALA A 185 -5.83 2.64 12.77
C ALA A 185 -4.92 3.30 11.71
N SER A 186 -5.48 3.92 10.70
CA SER A 186 -4.73 4.47 9.55
C SER A 186 -3.83 3.44 8.86
N HIS A 187 -4.30 2.23 8.72
CA HIS A 187 -3.72 1.06 8.08
C HIS A 187 -2.86 0.19 9.03
N GLN A 188 -1.52 0.33 9.02
CA GLN A 188 -0.63 -0.66 9.63
C GLN A 188 -0.57 -0.55 11.16
N MET A 189 -0.79 -1.67 11.83
CA MET A 189 -0.62 -1.83 13.27
C MET A 189 0.56 -2.75 13.57
N CYS A 190 0.72 -3.82 12.79
CA CYS A 190 1.80 -4.80 12.94
C CYS A 190 2.40 -5.15 11.58
N SER A 191 3.65 -5.58 11.60
CA SER A 191 4.34 -6.13 10.44
C SER A 191 5.36 -7.18 10.88
N ASN A 192 5.50 -8.25 10.12
CA ASN A 192 6.70 -9.07 10.21
C ASN A 192 7.92 -8.25 9.78
N PRO A 193 9.07 -8.41 10.45
CA PRO A 193 10.28 -7.70 10.08
C PRO A 193 10.91 -8.25 8.81
N LEU A 194 11.75 -7.43 8.18
CA LEU A 194 12.64 -7.88 7.11
C LEU A 194 13.87 -8.60 7.71
N PRO A 195 14.52 -9.49 6.94
CA PRO A 195 15.80 -10.06 7.35
C PRO A 195 16.85 -8.98 7.67
N PRO A 196 17.76 -9.20 8.64
CA PRO A 196 18.06 -10.49 9.30
C PRO A 196 17.15 -10.88 10.45
N ALA A 197 16.16 -10.03 10.82
CA ALA A 197 15.22 -10.39 11.87
C ALA A 197 14.29 -11.52 11.41
N ALA A 198 13.90 -12.39 12.36
CA ALA A 198 13.08 -13.54 12.04
C ALA A 198 11.62 -13.13 11.82
N SER A 199 11.08 -13.42 10.64
CA SER A 199 9.64 -13.38 10.39
C SER A 199 8.98 -14.70 10.81
N LYS A 200 7.73 -14.63 11.23
CA LYS A 200 6.94 -15.80 11.62
C LYS A 200 5.73 -15.94 10.70
N PRO A 201 5.76 -16.88 9.73
CA PRO A 201 4.63 -17.14 8.84
C PRO A 201 3.34 -17.41 9.61
N GLY A 202 2.22 -16.85 9.14
CA GLY A 202 0.92 -16.95 9.82
C GLY A 202 0.77 -16.05 11.05
N SER A 203 1.75 -15.21 11.33
CA SER A 203 1.70 -14.16 12.35
C SER A 203 1.64 -12.79 11.68
N VAL A 204 0.96 -11.84 12.33
CA VAL A 204 0.92 -10.44 11.89
C VAL A 204 2.20 -9.67 12.23
N GLY A 205 3.14 -10.30 12.93
CA GLY A 205 4.43 -9.70 13.30
C GLY A 205 4.40 -8.88 14.59
N LEU A 206 5.25 -7.88 14.62
CA LEU A 206 5.45 -6.99 15.77
C LEU A 206 4.68 -5.68 15.59
N PRO A 207 4.26 -5.00 16.68
CA PRO A 207 3.71 -3.66 16.63
C PRO A 207 4.67 -2.69 15.95
N THR A 208 4.15 -1.80 15.10
CA THR A 208 4.95 -0.82 14.34
C THR A 208 4.59 0.59 14.78
N GLY A 209 5.37 1.15 15.71
CA GLY A 209 5.19 2.50 16.23
C GLY A 209 3.93 2.73 17.06
N ILE A 210 3.26 1.65 17.49
CA ILE A 210 2.07 1.68 18.36
C ILE A 210 2.23 0.74 19.56
N SER A 211 1.41 0.96 20.57
CA SER A 211 1.24 -0.02 21.65
C SER A 211 0.08 -0.96 21.32
N LEU A 212 0.30 -2.27 21.44
CA LEU A 212 -0.71 -3.30 21.19
C LEU A 212 -0.85 -4.18 22.43
N CYS A 213 -2.08 -4.47 22.82
CA CYS A 213 -2.41 -5.39 23.88
C CYS A 213 -3.39 -6.44 23.36
N VAL A 214 -3.18 -7.69 23.74
CA VAL A 214 -4.14 -8.78 23.54
C VAL A 214 -4.81 -9.03 24.87
N LEU A 215 -6.13 -8.90 24.92
CA LEU A 215 -6.97 -9.07 26.10
C LEU A 215 -7.51 -10.50 26.18
#